data_55e15d64d38801909c80c5a9770f091e
#
_entry.id   55e15d64d38801909c80c5a9770f091e
#
_cell.length_a   1.000
_cell.length_b   1.000
_cell.length_c   1.000
_cell.angle_alpha   90.00
_cell.angle_beta   90.00
_cell.angle_gamma   90.00
#
_symmetry.space_group_name_H-M   'P 1'
#
loop_
_entity.id
_entity.type
_entity.pdbx_description
1 polymer ?
#
loop_
_entity_poly.entity_id
_entity_poly.type
_entity_poly.pdbx_seq_one_letter_code
_entity_poly.pdbx_strand_id
1 'polypeptide(L)'
;MRCKNLSIAAPSCAPDTFRAETEKTMKNFTNFTINELRENRAKSWEAAKAFLDSHRTDNGTLSAEDSAVYDRMEAEIIALGKEIERMERSAALEAELSRPVGSPLTNIPGSAMDTKTGRASDAYKHSFLTALRSNFRQVSNVLTEGTDTSGGYLVPDEYDERLIEKLDAENVMRSLGTVIQTSGERKINVAASKPAASWIEEGGELVFSDPQFSQIILDAYKLSVAVKVSEELLADNAYDLEGWLINSFSRALANSEEEAMVIGDGVSKPTGILTSGEVGITTAGNKIEADEIIDLIYKLKRPYRTNAVFLTADSTLAAIRKMKDSTGQYLWQPALTAGEPDRLLGYPVYTSAFVPTVAAGQPVLAFGDMSYYNIGDRGVRSFAALHELYAGVGQVAFVCKERVDGKLVLPEAVQIMKMKGAANNG
;
A
#
# COMPACT_ATOMS: atom_id res chain seq x y z
N MET A 1 5.70 64.28 31.36
CA MET A 1 4.79 64.84 32.40
C MET A 1 4.25 63.66 33.22
N ARG A 2 4.47 63.76 34.53
CA ARG A 2 4.10 62.78 35.59
C ARG A 2 2.59 62.83 35.85
N CYS A 3 1.95 61.69 36.12
CA CYS A 3 0.81 61.49 37.02
C CYS A 3 0.87 60.06 37.52
N LYS A 4 1.29 59.81 38.66
CA LYS A 4 0.73 59.80 40.04
C LYS A 4 -0.27 58.66 40.31
N ASN A 5 0.22 57.75 41.14
CA ASN A 5 -0.45 56.67 41.87
C ASN A 5 -1.71 57.13 42.64
N LEU A 6 -2.71 56.28 42.66
CA LEU A 6 -3.70 56.24 43.73
C LEU A 6 -3.87 54.83 44.25
N SER A 7 -3.41 54.63 45.47
CA SER A 7 -3.58 53.50 46.34
C SER A 7 -4.95 53.62 47.01
N ILE A 8 -5.75 52.53 46.99
CA ILE A 8 -6.91 52.39 47.86
C ILE A 8 -6.69 51.11 48.67
N ALA A 9 -6.53 51.28 49.97
CA ALA A 9 -6.40 50.25 50.95
C ALA A 9 -7.75 49.61 51.27
N ALA A 10 -7.79 48.28 51.40
CA ALA A 10 -8.89 47.47 51.93
C ALA A 10 -8.55 47.00 53.37
N PRO A 11 -9.50 46.90 54.28
CA PRO A 11 -9.24 46.63 55.69
C PRO A 11 -8.98 45.17 55.98
N SER A 12 -8.04 44.94 56.89
CA SER A 12 -7.74 43.66 57.52
C SER A 12 -8.78 43.35 58.59
N CYS A 13 -9.29 42.11 58.63
CA CYS A 13 -9.54 41.33 59.85
C CYS A 13 -10.21 40.00 59.51
N ALA A 14 -9.47 38.94 59.56
CA ALA A 14 -9.93 37.60 59.93
C ALA A 14 -8.74 36.80 60.47
N PRO A 15 -8.91 36.00 61.51
CA PRO A 15 -7.80 35.44 62.25
C PRO A 15 -7.07 34.31 61.53
N ASP A 16 -5.74 34.38 61.58
CA ASP A 16 -4.78 33.51 60.89
C ASP A 16 -4.83 32.02 61.22
N THR A 17 -5.63 31.60 62.16
CA THR A 17 -5.74 30.18 62.57
C THR A 17 -6.61 29.33 61.68
N PHE A 18 -7.56 29.94 60.96
CA PHE A 18 -8.45 29.18 60.06
C PHE A 18 -7.84 28.93 58.68
N ARG A 19 -6.80 29.69 58.33
CA ARG A 19 -6.11 29.59 57.04
C ARG A 19 -5.04 28.49 57.02
N ALA A 20 -4.47 28.18 58.18
CA ALA A 20 -3.40 27.18 58.31
C ALA A 20 -3.92 25.73 58.29
N GLU A 21 -5.16 25.49 58.75
CA GLU A 21 -5.74 24.15 58.75
C GLU A 21 -6.32 23.77 57.36
N THR A 22 -6.86 24.73 56.63
CA THR A 22 -7.35 24.51 55.26
C THR A 22 -6.20 24.33 54.22
N GLU A 23 -5.07 25.00 54.43
CA GLU A 23 -3.88 24.80 53.55
C GLU A 23 -3.15 23.47 53.83
N LYS A 24 -3.21 22.92 55.05
CA LYS A 24 -2.64 21.60 55.34
C LYS A 24 -3.45 20.45 54.73
N THR A 25 -4.76 20.60 54.62
CA THR A 25 -5.62 19.58 54.03
C THR A 25 -5.59 19.60 52.47
N MET A 26 -5.31 20.77 51.89
CA MET A 26 -5.19 20.87 50.42
C MET A 26 -3.84 20.43 49.83
N LYS A 27 -2.77 20.29 50.62
CA LYS A 27 -1.45 19.91 50.12
C LYS A 27 -1.24 18.41 49.90
N ASN A 28 -2.18 17.54 50.26
CA ASN A 28 -2.01 16.10 50.19
C ASN A 28 -2.67 15.41 48.99
N PHE A 29 -3.40 16.12 48.13
CA PHE A 29 -4.17 15.49 47.04
C PHE A 29 -3.58 15.67 45.61
N THR A 30 -2.42 16.31 45.48
CA THR A 30 -1.92 16.70 44.16
C THR A 30 -1.07 15.63 43.43
N ASN A 31 -0.91 14.41 43.95
CA ASN A 31 -0.03 13.40 43.37
C ASN A 31 -0.61 11.98 43.29
N PHE A 32 -1.91 11.77 43.49
CA PHE A 32 -2.50 10.43 43.33
C PHE A 32 -3.02 10.19 41.93
N THR A 33 -2.67 9.05 41.37
CA THR A 33 -3.28 8.58 40.10
C THR A 33 -4.72 8.11 40.34
N ILE A 34 -5.55 8.12 39.28
CA ILE A 34 -6.93 7.65 39.37
C ILE A 34 -7.02 6.21 39.89
N ASN A 35 -6.04 5.37 39.57
CA ASN A 35 -5.98 3.98 40.06
C ASN A 35 -5.71 3.89 41.53
N GLU A 36 -4.79 4.70 42.04
CA GLU A 36 -4.49 4.78 43.50
C GLU A 36 -5.69 5.30 44.31
N LEU A 37 -6.42 6.28 43.78
CA LEU A 37 -7.65 6.76 44.40
C LEU A 37 -8.75 5.69 44.44
N ARG A 38 -8.88 4.89 43.37
CA ARG A 38 -9.82 3.74 43.35
C ARG A 38 -9.42 2.66 44.34
N GLU A 39 -8.14 2.35 44.45
CA GLU A 39 -7.63 1.41 45.46
C GLU A 39 -7.87 1.91 46.92
N ASN A 40 -7.61 3.19 47.17
CA ASN A 40 -7.83 3.79 48.47
C ASN A 40 -9.33 3.79 48.84
N ARG A 41 -10.21 4.11 47.87
CA ARG A 41 -11.66 4.03 48.07
C ARG A 41 -12.12 2.61 48.36
N ALA A 42 -11.57 1.59 47.69
CA ALA A 42 -11.85 0.19 47.97
C ALA A 42 -11.41 -0.22 49.40
N LYS A 43 -10.20 0.17 49.81
CA LYS A 43 -9.69 -0.10 51.15
C LYS A 43 -10.54 0.58 52.26
N SER A 44 -10.93 1.84 52.05
CA SER A 44 -11.80 2.55 53.00
C SER A 44 -13.19 1.89 53.05
N TRP A 45 -13.71 1.39 51.94
CA TRP A 45 -14.98 0.65 51.92
C TRP A 45 -14.90 -0.67 52.68
N GLU A 46 -13.84 -1.46 52.46
CA GLU A 46 -13.59 -2.71 53.19
C GLU A 46 -13.45 -2.46 54.72
N ALA A 47 -12.74 -1.40 55.10
CA ALA A 47 -12.59 -1.00 56.49
C ALA A 47 -13.94 -0.59 57.10
N ALA A 48 -14.76 0.19 56.40
CA ALA A 48 -16.10 0.58 56.84
C ALA A 48 -17.03 -0.63 56.99
N LYS A 49 -16.94 -1.60 56.07
CA LYS A 49 -17.71 -2.84 56.14
C LYS A 49 -17.29 -3.70 57.34
N ALA A 50 -15.98 -3.88 57.55
CA ALA A 50 -15.44 -4.63 58.67
C ALA A 50 -15.82 -3.96 60.02
N PHE A 51 -15.83 -2.61 60.07
CA PHE A 51 -16.27 -1.86 61.22
C PHE A 51 -17.75 -2.12 61.54
N LEU A 52 -18.62 -2.07 60.52
CA LEU A 52 -20.04 -2.41 60.65
C LEU A 52 -20.28 -3.83 61.18
N ASP A 53 -19.55 -4.82 60.65
CA ASP A 53 -19.69 -6.22 61.07
C ASP A 53 -19.22 -6.48 62.48
N SER A 54 -18.22 -5.70 63.00
CA SER A 54 -17.65 -5.86 64.33
C SER A 54 -18.39 -5.10 65.44
N HIS A 55 -19.15 -4.04 65.12
CA HIS A 55 -19.79 -3.15 66.10
C HIS A 55 -21.32 -3.18 66.06
N ARG A 56 -21.92 -4.15 65.37
CA ARG A 56 -23.39 -4.37 65.44
C ARG A 56 -23.76 -4.95 66.81
N THR A 57 -24.69 -4.31 67.45
CA THR A 57 -25.34 -4.81 68.68
C THR A 57 -26.28 -5.97 68.33
N ASP A 58 -26.66 -6.79 69.35
CA ASP A 58 -27.60 -7.92 69.18
C ASP A 58 -28.96 -7.51 68.60
N ASN A 59 -29.32 -6.23 68.64
CA ASN A 59 -30.53 -5.65 68.02
C ASN A 59 -30.29 -5.14 66.56
N GLY A 60 -29.08 -5.33 65.99
CA GLY A 60 -28.77 -4.95 64.64
C GLY A 60 -28.47 -3.45 64.41
N THR A 61 -28.49 -2.65 65.45
CA THR A 61 -28.20 -1.19 65.43
C THR A 61 -26.79 -0.88 65.93
N LEU A 62 -26.22 0.22 65.46
CA LEU A 62 -24.95 0.76 65.95
C LEU A 62 -25.17 1.64 67.20
N SER A 63 -24.19 1.75 68.08
CA SER A 63 -24.21 2.75 69.15
C SER A 63 -24.11 4.17 68.56
N ALA A 64 -24.54 5.19 69.32
CA ALA A 64 -24.45 6.57 68.80
C ALA A 64 -23.03 7.04 68.52
N GLU A 65 -22.06 6.49 69.25
CA GLU A 65 -20.63 6.79 69.08
C GLU A 65 -20.06 6.08 67.81
N ASP A 66 -20.45 4.82 67.59
CA ASP A 66 -20.03 4.02 66.44
C ASP A 66 -20.69 4.51 65.15
N SER A 67 -21.95 5.01 65.25
CA SER A 67 -22.61 5.65 64.13
C SER A 67 -21.87 6.88 63.60
N ALA A 68 -21.40 7.74 64.55
CA ALA A 68 -20.62 8.93 64.20
C ALA A 68 -19.25 8.59 63.58
N VAL A 69 -18.66 7.44 63.92
CA VAL A 69 -17.42 6.95 63.29
C VAL A 69 -17.70 6.43 61.90
N TYR A 70 -18.77 5.66 61.74
CA TYR A 70 -19.18 5.15 60.43
C TYR A 70 -19.53 6.26 59.45
N ASP A 71 -20.25 7.29 59.90
CA ASP A 71 -20.62 8.45 59.08
C ASP A 71 -19.40 9.21 58.55
N ARG A 72 -18.30 9.25 59.36
CA ARG A 72 -17.01 9.83 58.89
C ARG A 72 -16.36 8.96 57.80
N MET A 73 -16.36 7.63 57.97
CA MET A 73 -15.81 6.71 56.98
C MET A 73 -16.63 6.78 55.65
N GLU A 74 -17.94 6.88 55.75
CA GLU A 74 -18.82 7.05 54.61
C GLU A 74 -18.56 8.39 53.90
N ALA A 75 -18.40 9.47 54.63
CA ALA A 75 -18.10 10.79 54.08
C ALA A 75 -16.74 10.77 53.33
N GLU A 76 -15.74 10.04 53.83
CA GLU A 76 -14.43 9.88 53.19
C GLU A 76 -14.57 9.10 51.85
N ILE A 77 -15.33 8.01 51.85
CA ILE A 77 -15.59 7.21 50.64
C ILE A 77 -16.30 8.02 49.55
N ILE A 78 -17.29 8.85 49.96
CA ILE A 78 -18.01 9.76 49.09
C ILE A 78 -17.08 10.85 48.53
N ALA A 79 -16.17 11.40 49.37
CA ALA A 79 -15.22 12.41 48.95
C ALA A 79 -14.22 11.85 47.91
N LEU A 80 -13.68 10.64 48.14
CA LEU A 80 -12.85 9.94 47.17
C LEU A 80 -13.58 9.65 45.87
N GLY A 81 -14.86 9.28 45.93
CA GLY A 81 -15.70 9.07 44.73
C GLY A 81 -15.82 10.33 43.90
N LYS A 82 -16.11 11.46 44.51
CA LYS A 82 -16.22 12.76 43.82
C LYS A 82 -14.93 13.21 43.21
N GLU A 83 -13.79 12.91 43.82
CA GLU A 83 -12.48 13.26 43.30
C GLU A 83 -12.11 12.40 42.08
N ILE A 84 -12.40 11.10 42.11
CA ILE A 84 -12.25 10.22 40.98
C ILE A 84 -13.09 10.73 39.76
N GLU A 85 -14.37 11.05 39.97
CA GLU A 85 -15.21 11.61 38.94
C GLU A 85 -14.69 12.93 38.36
N ARG A 86 -14.10 13.77 39.21
CA ARG A 86 -13.50 15.04 38.78
C ARG A 86 -12.28 14.81 37.92
N MET A 87 -11.41 13.87 38.30
CA MET A 87 -10.22 13.53 37.53
C MET A 87 -10.57 12.82 36.22
N GLU A 88 -11.55 11.94 36.23
CA GLU A 88 -12.04 11.30 35.00
C GLU A 88 -12.65 12.33 34.02
N ARG A 89 -13.40 13.29 34.54
CA ARG A 89 -13.98 14.37 33.75
C ARG A 89 -12.90 15.31 33.20
N SER A 90 -11.86 15.63 33.99
CA SER A 90 -10.75 16.45 33.51
C SER A 90 -9.94 15.72 32.45
N ALA A 91 -9.69 14.42 32.61
CA ALA A 91 -9.00 13.61 31.62
C ALA A 91 -9.81 13.48 30.31
N ALA A 92 -11.14 13.35 30.42
CA ALA A 92 -12.01 13.32 29.24
C ALA A 92 -12.01 14.67 28.50
N LEU A 93 -12.07 15.79 29.22
CA LEU A 93 -11.98 17.14 28.63
C LEU A 93 -10.59 17.39 28.00
N GLU A 94 -9.53 16.94 28.66
CA GLU A 94 -8.17 17.06 28.13
C GLU A 94 -7.98 16.20 26.87
N ALA A 95 -8.56 15.00 26.83
CA ALA A 95 -8.61 14.16 25.65
C ALA A 95 -9.46 14.76 24.52
N GLU A 96 -10.53 15.49 24.84
CA GLU A 96 -11.35 16.20 23.86
C GLU A 96 -10.65 17.47 23.35
N LEU A 97 -9.98 18.23 24.22
CA LEU A 97 -9.20 19.41 23.87
C LEU A 97 -7.88 19.07 23.15
N SER A 98 -7.30 17.91 23.43
CA SER A 98 -6.10 17.41 22.73
C SER A 98 -6.39 16.76 21.39
N ARG A 99 -7.66 16.53 21.05
CA ARG A 99 -8.02 16.20 19.67
C ARG A 99 -7.65 17.38 18.79
N PRO A 100 -6.81 17.20 17.75
CA PRO A 100 -6.51 18.29 16.84
C PRO A 100 -7.83 18.75 16.23
N VAL A 101 -8.29 19.92 16.67
CA VAL A 101 -9.38 20.63 16.01
C VAL A 101 -8.81 20.99 14.66
N GLY A 102 -9.27 20.34 13.61
CA GLY A 102 -8.76 20.46 12.26
C GLY A 102 -8.94 21.84 11.60
N SER A 103 -8.93 22.92 12.38
CA SER A 103 -8.88 24.29 11.89
C SER A 103 -8.39 25.20 13.01
N PRO A 104 -7.26 25.91 12.82
CA PRO A 104 -6.91 27.01 13.73
C PRO A 104 -8.01 28.06 13.69
N LEU A 105 -8.47 28.51 14.86
CA LEU A 105 -9.44 29.61 15.01
C LEU A 105 -8.94 30.97 14.52
N THR A 106 -7.72 31.02 13.99
CA THR A 106 -7.16 32.20 13.29
C THR A 106 -7.31 32.03 11.78
N ASN A 107 -8.52 31.85 11.29
CA ASN A 107 -8.80 32.02 9.87
C ASN A 107 -8.80 33.53 9.55
N ILE A 108 -7.69 33.98 9.01
CA ILE A 108 -7.69 35.11 8.09
C ILE A 108 -8.56 34.67 6.91
N PRO A 109 -9.66 35.35 6.55
CA PRO A 109 -10.46 34.99 5.39
C PRO A 109 -9.55 34.98 4.15
N GLY A 110 -9.21 33.80 3.66
CA GLY A 110 -8.36 33.62 2.48
C GLY A 110 -7.19 32.63 2.62
N SER A 111 -6.94 32.01 3.78
CA SER A 111 -5.88 30.99 3.88
C SER A 111 -6.32 29.75 4.65
N ALA A 112 -7.25 29.01 4.10
CA ALA A 112 -7.18 27.57 4.24
C ALA A 112 -6.09 27.10 3.26
N MET A 113 -4.83 27.12 3.68
CA MET A 113 -3.77 26.47 2.92
C MET A 113 -4.04 24.97 3.01
N ASP A 114 -4.76 24.46 2.01
CA ASP A 114 -4.59 23.10 1.58
C ASP A 114 -3.09 23.00 1.25
N THR A 115 -2.32 22.30 2.08
CA THR A 115 -0.88 22.12 1.87
C THR A 115 -0.61 21.31 0.60
N LYS A 116 -1.64 20.71 0.05
CA LYS A 116 -1.64 20.01 -1.22
C LYS A 116 -2.07 20.97 -2.32
N THR A 117 -1.20 21.23 -3.27
CA THR A 117 -1.44 22.09 -4.43
C THR A 117 -1.67 21.27 -5.70
N GLY A 118 -2.36 21.84 -6.68
CA GLY A 118 -2.61 21.18 -7.96
C GLY A 118 -3.53 19.97 -7.83
N ARG A 119 -3.17 18.84 -8.45
CA ARG A 119 -3.96 17.59 -8.50
C ARG A 119 -4.09 16.87 -7.14
N ALA A 120 -3.18 17.12 -6.21
CA ALA A 120 -3.22 16.58 -4.86
C ALA A 120 -4.20 17.32 -3.95
N SER A 121 -4.79 18.45 -4.36
CA SER A 121 -5.70 19.24 -3.55
C SER A 121 -7.09 18.62 -3.43
N ASP A 122 -7.71 18.75 -2.26
CA ASP A 122 -9.08 18.28 -2.04
C ASP A 122 -10.08 19.04 -2.94
N ALA A 123 -9.79 20.28 -3.27
CA ALA A 123 -10.59 21.09 -4.21
C ALA A 123 -10.58 20.47 -5.63
N TYR A 124 -9.42 20.01 -6.11
CA TYR A 124 -9.32 19.31 -7.39
C TYR A 124 -10.09 17.99 -7.39
N LYS A 125 -9.96 17.21 -6.32
CA LYS A 125 -10.69 15.94 -6.13
C LYS A 125 -12.20 16.14 -6.16
N HIS A 126 -12.73 17.08 -5.35
CA HIS A 126 -14.16 17.38 -5.35
C HIS A 126 -14.66 17.89 -6.70
N SER A 127 -13.88 18.71 -7.36
CA SER A 127 -14.22 19.23 -8.70
C SER A 127 -14.22 18.10 -9.75
N PHE A 128 -13.26 17.19 -9.68
CA PHE A 128 -13.20 16.02 -10.55
C PHE A 128 -14.39 15.09 -10.33
N LEU A 129 -14.74 14.77 -9.09
CA LEU A 129 -15.91 13.95 -8.78
C LEU A 129 -17.22 14.60 -9.19
N THR A 130 -17.35 15.91 -8.99
CA THR A 130 -18.51 16.67 -9.43
C THR A 130 -18.63 16.67 -10.95
N ALA A 131 -17.51 16.87 -11.65
CA ALA A 131 -17.46 16.78 -13.09
C ALA A 131 -17.81 15.36 -13.59
N LEU A 132 -17.28 14.32 -12.94
CA LEU A 132 -17.60 12.94 -13.25
C LEU A 132 -19.11 12.65 -13.13
N ARG A 133 -19.72 13.07 -12.00
CA ARG A 133 -21.16 12.89 -11.74
C ARG A 133 -22.05 13.72 -12.67
N SER A 134 -21.58 14.90 -13.07
CA SER A 134 -22.29 15.77 -14.02
C SER A 134 -21.97 15.47 -15.49
N ASN A 135 -21.33 14.35 -15.77
CA ASN A 135 -20.85 14.00 -17.10
C ASN A 135 -19.97 15.09 -17.72
N PHE A 136 -19.13 15.75 -16.90
CA PHE A 136 -18.29 16.87 -17.32
C PHE A 136 -19.07 18.05 -17.96
N ARG A 137 -20.38 18.12 -17.75
CA ARG A 137 -21.20 19.28 -18.17
C ARG A 137 -20.94 20.52 -17.30
N GLN A 138 -20.52 20.30 -16.05
CA GLN A 138 -20.11 21.33 -15.10
C GLN A 138 -18.65 21.11 -14.73
N VAL A 139 -17.78 21.84 -15.38
CA VAL A 139 -16.33 21.80 -15.13
C VAL A 139 -15.92 23.06 -14.41
N SER A 140 -15.32 22.92 -13.23
CA SER A 140 -14.77 24.08 -12.50
C SER A 140 -13.40 24.48 -13.06
N ASN A 141 -13.03 25.75 -12.89
CA ASN A 141 -11.73 26.27 -13.35
C ASN A 141 -10.53 25.54 -12.73
N VAL A 142 -10.72 24.88 -11.58
CA VAL A 142 -9.68 24.08 -10.90
C VAL A 142 -9.27 22.85 -11.74
N LEU A 143 -10.16 22.32 -12.58
CA LEU A 143 -9.86 21.19 -13.47
C LEU A 143 -9.10 21.61 -14.73
N THR A 144 -9.15 22.88 -15.12
CA THR A 144 -8.48 23.34 -16.34
C THR A 144 -6.95 23.37 -16.21
N GLU A 145 -6.41 23.47 -15.00
CA GLU A 145 -4.97 23.36 -14.73
C GLU A 145 -4.42 21.92 -14.93
N GLY A 146 -5.30 20.92 -14.92
CA GLY A 146 -4.99 19.51 -15.11
C GLY A 146 -5.38 18.95 -16.48
N THR A 147 -5.69 19.77 -17.48
CA THR A 147 -6.02 19.26 -18.82
C THR A 147 -4.77 18.82 -19.57
N ASP A 148 -4.80 17.58 -20.08
CA ASP A 148 -3.77 17.09 -20.99
C ASP A 148 -3.88 17.81 -22.35
N THR A 149 -2.76 17.92 -23.07
CA THR A 149 -2.71 18.44 -24.45
C THR A 149 -3.67 17.76 -25.42
N SER A 150 -4.22 16.60 -25.05
CA SER A 150 -5.21 15.82 -25.80
C SER A 150 -6.66 16.10 -25.40
N GLY A 151 -6.94 17.09 -24.53
CA GLY A 151 -8.29 17.45 -24.09
C GLY A 151 -8.92 16.58 -23.01
N GLY A 152 -8.14 15.70 -22.36
CA GLY A 152 -8.59 14.90 -21.20
C GLY A 152 -8.26 15.59 -19.86
N TYR A 153 -8.99 15.24 -18.82
CA TYR A 153 -8.69 15.66 -17.45
C TYR A 153 -7.74 14.65 -16.81
N LEU A 154 -6.71 15.15 -16.09
CA LEU A 154 -5.80 14.30 -15.36
C LEU A 154 -6.50 13.71 -14.13
N VAL A 155 -6.17 12.48 -13.79
CA VAL A 155 -6.67 11.83 -12.57
C VAL A 155 -6.08 12.53 -11.34
N PRO A 156 -6.87 12.82 -10.28
CA PRO A 156 -6.33 13.29 -9.01
C PRO A 156 -5.26 12.33 -8.48
N ASP A 157 -4.23 12.85 -7.80
CA ASP A 157 -3.09 12.04 -7.35
C ASP A 157 -3.52 10.88 -6.44
N GLU A 158 -4.49 11.08 -5.56
CA GLU A 158 -5.02 10.02 -4.68
C GLU A 158 -5.65 8.85 -5.46
N TYR A 159 -6.34 9.12 -6.56
CA TYR A 159 -6.92 8.08 -7.41
C TYR A 159 -5.87 7.40 -8.27
N ASP A 160 -4.86 8.15 -8.71
CA ASP A 160 -3.73 7.58 -9.45
C ASP A 160 -2.92 6.63 -8.54
N GLU A 161 -2.66 7.01 -7.28
CA GLU A 161 -2.04 6.13 -6.28
C GLU A 161 -2.86 4.86 -6.05
N ARG A 162 -4.17 4.97 -5.82
CA ARG A 162 -5.06 3.81 -5.65
C ARG A 162 -5.13 2.92 -6.88
N LEU A 163 -5.03 3.51 -8.08
CA LEU A 163 -4.98 2.77 -9.33
C LEU A 163 -3.65 2.01 -9.44
N ILE A 164 -2.53 2.66 -9.09
CA ILE A 164 -1.19 2.04 -9.09
C ILE A 164 -1.14 0.89 -8.08
N GLU A 165 -1.59 1.09 -6.85
CA GLU A 165 -1.63 0.02 -5.83
C GLU A 165 -2.39 -1.22 -6.32
N LYS A 166 -3.51 -1.02 -7.02
CA LYS A 166 -4.28 -2.13 -7.58
C LYS A 166 -3.62 -2.77 -8.80
N LEU A 167 -3.00 -1.98 -9.65
CA LEU A 167 -2.19 -2.47 -10.76
C LEU A 167 -1.05 -3.36 -10.26
N ASP A 168 -0.32 -2.88 -9.24
CA ASP A 168 0.80 -3.62 -8.66
C ASP A 168 0.33 -4.88 -7.92
N ALA A 169 -0.87 -4.86 -7.34
CA ALA A 169 -1.45 -6.04 -6.68
C ALA A 169 -1.97 -7.10 -7.66
N GLU A 170 -2.51 -6.69 -8.82
CA GLU A 170 -3.09 -7.59 -9.81
C GLU A 170 -2.06 -8.04 -10.87
N ASN A 171 -1.00 -7.25 -11.14
CA ASN A 171 0.00 -7.52 -12.18
C ASN A 171 1.26 -8.15 -11.59
N VAL A 172 1.45 -9.43 -11.85
CA VAL A 172 2.60 -10.20 -11.37
C VAL A 172 3.93 -9.61 -11.87
N MET A 173 3.99 -9.13 -13.10
CA MET A 173 5.22 -8.58 -13.67
C MET A 173 5.65 -7.26 -13.01
N ARG A 174 4.72 -6.42 -12.56
CA ARG A 174 5.03 -5.21 -11.79
C ARG A 174 5.60 -5.53 -10.41
N SER A 175 5.10 -6.57 -9.75
CA SER A 175 5.61 -7.01 -8.46
C SER A 175 7.01 -7.63 -8.53
N LEU A 176 7.39 -8.21 -9.66
CA LEU A 176 8.69 -8.87 -9.86
C LEU A 176 9.73 -7.98 -10.54
N GLY A 177 9.31 -7.09 -11.42
CA GLY A 177 10.16 -6.20 -12.19
C GLY A 177 10.53 -4.91 -11.46
N THR A 178 11.36 -4.09 -12.10
CA THR A 178 11.74 -2.77 -11.59
C THR A 178 10.94 -1.68 -12.28
N VAL A 179 10.03 -1.03 -11.54
CA VAL A 179 9.22 0.07 -12.06
C VAL A 179 9.99 1.39 -11.96
N ILE A 180 10.04 2.13 -13.05
CA ILE A 180 10.81 3.38 -13.19
C ILE A 180 9.89 4.46 -13.76
N GLN A 181 9.74 5.56 -13.04
CA GLN A 181 9.05 6.75 -13.55
C GLN A 181 9.93 7.50 -14.56
N THR A 182 9.38 7.81 -15.73
CA THR A 182 10.10 8.49 -16.81
C THR A 182 9.34 9.70 -17.32
N SER A 183 10.06 10.79 -17.58
CA SER A 183 9.49 12.00 -18.22
C SER A 183 9.78 12.06 -19.72
N GLY A 184 10.75 11.27 -20.21
CA GLY A 184 11.20 11.19 -21.61
C GLY A 184 11.76 9.82 -21.93
N GLU A 185 12.36 9.66 -23.09
CA GLU A 185 13.11 8.43 -23.44
C GLU A 185 14.21 8.19 -22.39
N ARG A 186 14.21 6.98 -21.81
CA ARG A 186 15.26 6.57 -20.89
C ARG A 186 16.20 5.58 -21.57
N LYS A 187 17.45 6.00 -21.69
CA LYS A 187 18.53 5.17 -22.23
C LYS A 187 19.24 4.47 -21.11
N ILE A 188 19.26 3.15 -21.14
CA ILE A 188 19.96 2.31 -20.18
C ILE A 188 21.18 1.73 -20.88
N ASN A 189 22.38 2.10 -20.43
CA ASN A 189 23.63 1.57 -20.96
C ASN A 189 23.93 0.25 -20.25
N VAL A 190 24.09 -0.81 -21.01
CA VAL A 190 24.43 -2.14 -20.53
C VAL A 190 25.79 -2.50 -21.06
N ALA A 191 26.68 -2.97 -20.18
CA ALA A 191 27.97 -3.49 -20.61
C ALA A 191 27.76 -4.82 -21.34
N ALA A 192 27.93 -4.82 -22.66
CA ALA A 192 27.82 -6.01 -23.49
C ALA A 192 28.99 -6.97 -23.27
N SER A 193 30.17 -6.44 -22.90
CA SER A 193 31.32 -7.25 -22.52
C SER A 193 31.87 -6.79 -21.18
N LYS A 194 32.21 -7.75 -20.32
CA LYS A 194 32.88 -7.48 -19.03
C LYS A 194 34.40 -7.59 -19.24
N PRO A 195 35.20 -6.68 -18.66
CA PRO A 195 36.66 -6.82 -18.70
C PRO A 195 37.07 -8.12 -18.01
N ALA A 196 37.95 -8.89 -18.67
CA ALA A 196 38.51 -10.10 -18.10
C ALA A 196 39.83 -9.80 -17.41
N ALA A 197 39.99 -10.27 -16.19
CA ALA A 197 41.27 -10.22 -15.50
C ALA A 197 42.13 -11.41 -15.98
N SER A 198 43.41 -11.17 -16.32
CA SER A 198 44.40 -12.18 -16.66
C SER A 198 45.57 -12.17 -15.69
N TRP A 199 46.06 -13.34 -15.34
CA TRP A 199 47.29 -13.48 -14.60
C TRP A 199 48.47 -13.27 -15.58
N ILE A 200 49.38 -12.38 -15.22
CA ILE A 200 50.54 -12.02 -16.06
C ILE A 200 51.80 -12.32 -15.26
N GLU A 201 52.77 -12.91 -15.89
CA GLU A 201 54.10 -13.13 -15.29
C GLU A 201 54.84 -11.80 -15.11
N GLU A 202 55.84 -11.78 -14.19
CA GLU A 202 56.62 -10.58 -13.91
C GLU A 202 57.35 -10.12 -15.18
N GLY A 203 56.99 -8.91 -15.67
CA GLY A 203 57.51 -8.37 -16.95
C GLY A 203 56.71 -8.71 -18.20
N GLY A 204 55.57 -9.42 -18.08
CA GLY A 204 54.65 -9.72 -19.20
C GLY A 204 53.82 -8.51 -19.64
N GLU A 205 53.36 -8.52 -20.90
CA GLU A 205 52.49 -7.46 -21.45
C GLU A 205 51.09 -7.50 -20.87
N LEU A 206 50.55 -6.30 -20.57
CA LEU A 206 49.15 -6.14 -20.11
C LEU A 206 48.18 -6.42 -21.28
N VAL A 207 47.24 -7.33 -21.03
CA VAL A 207 46.16 -7.61 -21.99
C VAL A 207 45.03 -6.61 -21.74
N PHE A 208 44.79 -5.73 -22.70
CA PHE A 208 43.71 -4.77 -22.65
C PHE A 208 42.43 -5.40 -23.23
N SER A 209 41.31 -5.28 -22.51
CA SER A 209 40.00 -5.64 -23.02
C SER A 209 39.16 -4.38 -23.21
N ASP A 210 38.58 -4.17 -24.39
CA ASP A 210 37.72 -3.05 -24.69
C ASP A 210 36.27 -3.40 -24.27
N PRO A 211 35.72 -2.72 -23.24
CA PRO A 211 34.31 -2.94 -22.87
C PRO A 211 33.42 -2.37 -23.96
N GLN A 212 32.51 -3.21 -24.47
CA GLN A 212 31.45 -2.75 -25.38
C GLN A 212 30.20 -2.47 -24.60
N PHE A 213 29.55 -1.35 -24.91
CA PHE A 213 28.29 -0.96 -24.31
C PHE A 213 27.16 -1.07 -25.34
N SER A 214 26.11 -1.76 -25.00
CA SER A 214 24.83 -1.69 -25.72
C SER A 214 23.89 -0.75 -25.02
N GLN A 215 23.02 -0.11 -25.77
CA GLN A 215 22.03 0.82 -25.26
C GLN A 215 20.63 0.26 -25.44
N ILE A 216 19.90 0.13 -24.35
CA ILE A 216 18.47 -0.22 -24.37
C ILE A 216 17.69 1.06 -24.14
N ILE A 217 16.75 1.32 -25.01
CA ILE A 217 15.89 2.52 -24.96
C ILE A 217 14.53 2.06 -24.45
N LEU A 218 14.12 2.56 -23.28
CA LEU A 218 12.73 2.49 -22.83
C LEU A 218 11.96 3.63 -23.46
N ASP A 219 11.01 3.28 -24.31
CA ASP A 219 10.08 4.20 -24.97
C ASP A 219 8.80 4.35 -24.13
N ALA A 220 7.70 4.74 -24.73
CA ALA A 220 6.40 4.82 -24.09
C ALA A 220 5.31 4.49 -25.09
N TYR A 221 4.79 3.30 -25.00
CA TYR A 221 3.62 2.89 -25.77
C TYR A 221 2.34 3.33 -25.06
N LYS A 222 1.37 3.79 -25.83
CA LYS A 222 0.09 4.26 -25.31
C LYS A 222 -0.84 3.08 -25.11
N LEU A 223 -1.20 2.81 -23.87
CA LEU A 223 -2.27 1.90 -23.50
C LEU A 223 -3.52 2.71 -23.16
N SER A 224 -4.68 2.27 -23.62
CA SER A 224 -5.95 2.93 -23.33
C SER A 224 -7.06 1.91 -23.11
N VAL A 225 -7.88 2.18 -22.11
CA VAL A 225 -9.09 1.42 -21.82
C VAL A 225 -10.29 2.34 -21.91
N ALA A 226 -11.40 1.86 -22.48
CA ALA A 226 -12.64 2.60 -22.59
C ALA A 226 -13.79 1.76 -22.01
N VAL A 227 -14.57 2.36 -21.12
CA VAL A 227 -15.75 1.74 -20.51
C VAL A 227 -16.97 2.59 -20.82
N LYS A 228 -18.07 1.97 -21.24
CA LYS A 228 -19.34 2.63 -21.52
C LYS A 228 -20.27 2.50 -20.29
N VAL A 229 -20.87 3.59 -19.91
CA VAL A 229 -21.81 3.65 -18.81
C VAL A 229 -23.10 4.31 -19.29
N SER A 230 -24.28 3.79 -18.94
CA SER A 230 -25.54 4.41 -19.30
C SER A 230 -25.77 5.70 -18.50
N GLU A 231 -26.46 6.67 -19.09
CA GLU A 231 -26.85 7.92 -18.41
C GLU A 231 -27.73 7.64 -17.20
N GLU A 232 -28.56 6.60 -17.23
CA GLU A 232 -29.41 6.18 -16.13
C GLU A 232 -28.58 5.74 -14.90
N LEU A 233 -27.51 4.93 -15.11
CA LEU A 233 -26.61 4.49 -14.06
C LEU A 233 -25.83 5.66 -13.45
N LEU A 234 -25.48 6.66 -14.28
CA LEU A 234 -24.80 7.88 -13.81
C LEU A 234 -25.72 8.77 -12.97
N ALA A 235 -27.04 8.79 -13.29
CA ALA A 235 -28.03 9.55 -12.57
C ALA A 235 -28.44 8.86 -11.24
N ASP A 236 -28.34 7.54 -11.15
CA ASP A 236 -28.71 6.77 -9.97
C ASP A 236 -27.56 6.74 -8.94
N ASN A 237 -27.74 7.52 -7.87
CA ASN A 237 -26.75 7.67 -6.80
C ASN A 237 -26.59 6.42 -5.90
N ALA A 238 -27.30 5.32 -6.16
CA ALA A 238 -27.25 4.11 -5.34
C ALA A 238 -25.96 3.30 -5.50
N TYR A 239 -25.17 3.58 -6.54
CA TYR A 239 -23.94 2.83 -6.85
C TYR A 239 -22.69 3.68 -6.62
N ASP A 240 -21.66 3.06 -6.02
CA ASP A 240 -20.30 3.61 -5.95
C ASP A 240 -19.65 3.52 -7.36
N LEU A 241 -20.02 4.44 -8.22
CA LEU A 241 -19.52 4.51 -9.60
C LEU A 241 -18.01 4.74 -9.64
N GLU A 242 -17.49 5.53 -8.69
CA GLU A 242 -16.06 5.84 -8.57
C GLU A 242 -15.24 4.58 -8.32
N GLY A 243 -15.58 3.84 -7.26
CA GLY A 243 -14.91 2.60 -6.93
C GLY A 243 -15.02 1.55 -8.03
N TRP A 244 -16.18 1.49 -8.70
CA TRP A 244 -16.38 0.58 -9.83
C TRP A 244 -15.51 0.94 -11.04
N LEU A 245 -15.42 2.22 -11.41
CA LEU A 245 -14.58 2.68 -12.54
C LEU A 245 -13.09 2.42 -12.26
N ILE A 246 -12.59 2.77 -11.07
CA ILE A 246 -11.20 2.51 -10.67
C ILE A 246 -10.90 1.01 -10.76
N ASN A 247 -11.78 0.16 -10.21
CA ASN A 247 -11.59 -1.30 -10.27
C ASN A 247 -11.59 -1.84 -11.70
N SER A 248 -12.51 -1.33 -12.54
CA SER A 248 -12.63 -1.78 -13.93
C SER A 248 -11.42 -1.36 -14.76
N PHE A 249 -10.96 -0.11 -14.58
CA PHE A 249 -9.77 0.38 -15.27
C PHE A 249 -8.51 -0.33 -14.81
N SER A 250 -8.29 -0.45 -13.49
CA SER A 250 -7.12 -1.16 -12.94
C SER A 250 -7.02 -2.57 -13.50
N ARG A 251 -8.11 -3.33 -13.46
CA ARG A 251 -8.10 -4.71 -13.93
C ARG A 251 -7.86 -4.80 -15.45
N ALA A 252 -8.47 -3.93 -16.23
CA ALA A 252 -8.30 -3.94 -17.67
C ALA A 252 -6.88 -3.53 -18.08
N LEU A 253 -6.31 -2.51 -17.44
CA LEU A 253 -4.93 -2.07 -17.64
C LEU A 253 -3.94 -3.14 -17.20
N ALA A 254 -4.11 -3.69 -15.97
CA ALA A 254 -3.24 -4.73 -15.43
C ALA A 254 -3.16 -5.96 -16.35
N ASN A 255 -4.30 -6.45 -16.82
CA ASN A 255 -4.35 -7.60 -17.72
C ASN A 255 -3.62 -7.32 -19.03
N SER A 256 -3.86 -6.16 -19.66
CA SER A 256 -3.23 -5.81 -20.94
C SER A 256 -1.73 -5.55 -20.81
N GLU A 257 -1.30 -4.92 -19.72
CA GLU A 257 0.12 -4.72 -19.40
C GLU A 257 0.82 -6.06 -19.15
N GLU A 258 0.23 -6.92 -18.30
CA GLU A 258 0.82 -8.21 -17.97
C GLU A 258 0.94 -9.09 -19.21
N GLU A 259 -0.10 -9.14 -20.07
CA GLU A 259 -0.01 -9.84 -21.33
C GLU A 259 1.16 -9.34 -22.18
N ALA A 260 1.29 -8.03 -22.32
CA ALA A 260 2.38 -7.44 -23.10
C ALA A 260 3.75 -7.67 -22.47
N MET A 261 3.87 -7.61 -21.14
CA MET A 261 5.13 -7.83 -20.41
C MET A 261 5.55 -9.31 -20.39
N VAL A 262 4.61 -10.23 -20.51
CA VAL A 262 4.90 -11.67 -20.56
C VAL A 262 5.25 -12.12 -21.96
N ILE A 263 4.40 -11.83 -22.99
CA ILE A 263 4.51 -12.38 -24.36
C ILE A 263 4.61 -11.33 -25.45
N GLY A 264 4.70 -10.05 -25.13
CA GLY A 264 4.75 -8.98 -26.12
C GLY A 264 5.91 -9.12 -27.10
N ASP A 265 5.69 -8.67 -28.33
CA ASP A 265 6.67 -8.71 -29.43
C ASP A 265 7.53 -7.44 -29.55
N GLY A 266 7.24 -6.41 -28.74
CA GLY A 266 7.94 -5.12 -28.78
C GLY A 266 7.51 -4.20 -29.91
N VAL A 267 6.46 -4.56 -30.68
CA VAL A 267 5.92 -3.72 -31.76
C VAL A 267 4.68 -3.01 -31.24
N SER A 268 4.79 -1.70 -31.03
CA SER A 268 3.72 -0.85 -30.46
C SER A 268 3.23 -1.28 -29.05
N LYS A 269 3.97 -2.14 -28.38
CA LYS A 269 3.74 -2.64 -27.02
C LYS A 269 5.05 -3.08 -26.39
N PRO A 270 5.12 -3.26 -25.06
CA PRO A 270 6.30 -3.77 -24.35
C PRO A 270 6.86 -5.06 -24.94
N THR A 271 8.16 -5.29 -24.79
CA THR A 271 8.78 -6.56 -25.14
C THR A 271 8.63 -7.54 -23.98
N GLY A 272 7.96 -8.65 -24.22
CA GLY A 272 7.68 -9.67 -23.22
C GLY A 272 8.93 -10.40 -22.73
N ILE A 273 8.91 -10.81 -21.46
CA ILE A 273 10.01 -11.53 -20.84
C ILE A 273 10.27 -12.89 -21.47
N LEU A 274 9.21 -13.58 -21.90
CA LEU A 274 9.31 -14.86 -22.64
C LEU A 274 9.82 -14.70 -24.08
N THR A 275 9.78 -13.48 -24.60
CA THR A 275 10.28 -13.16 -25.93
C THR A 275 11.74 -12.71 -25.90
N SER A 276 12.13 -11.99 -24.83
CA SER A 276 13.45 -11.34 -24.70
C SER A 276 14.46 -12.13 -23.91
N GLY A 277 14.06 -13.10 -23.07
CA GLY A 277 14.99 -13.95 -22.32
C GLY A 277 15.70 -14.97 -23.20
N GLU A 278 16.80 -15.52 -22.68
CA GLU A 278 17.56 -16.56 -23.38
C GLU A 278 16.83 -17.91 -23.33
N VAL A 279 16.78 -18.64 -24.43
CA VAL A 279 16.28 -20.02 -24.42
C VAL A 279 17.33 -20.91 -23.76
N GLY A 280 17.09 -21.23 -22.48
CA GLY A 280 17.98 -22.08 -21.69
C GLY A 280 17.89 -23.54 -22.07
N ILE A 281 16.65 -24.04 -22.21
CA ILE A 281 16.37 -25.45 -22.49
C ILE A 281 15.19 -25.56 -23.46
N THR A 282 15.33 -26.53 -24.37
CA THR A 282 14.21 -27.02 -25.18
C THR A 282 13.91 -28.44 -24.72
N THR A 283 12.66 -28.73 -24.35
CA THR A 283 12.27 -30.06 -23.85
C THR A 283 12.56 -31.16 -24.88
N ALA A 284 12.93 -32.34 -24.41
CA ALA A 284 13.19 -33.49 -25.25
C ALA A 284 11.88 -34.06 -25.85
N GLY A 285 10.80 -33.93 -25.10
CA GLY A 285 9.48 -34.46 -25.45
C GLY A 285 8.37 -33.41 -25.45
N ASN A 286 7.13 -33.90 -25.50
CA ASN A 286 5.91 -33.05 -25.42
C ASN A 286 5.43 -32.83 -23.97
N LYS A 287 6.20 -33.29 -22.99
CA LYS A 287 5.95 -33.13 -21.55
C LYS A 287 7.22 -32.58 -20.91
N ILE A 288 7.04 -31.85 -19.85
CA ILE A 288 8.16 -31.37 -19.02
C ILE A 288 8.61 -32.52 -18.13
N GLU A 289 9.91 -32.75 -18.03
CA GLU A 289 10.52 -33.72 -17.15
C GLU A 289 11.23 -33.01 -15.96
N ALA A 290 11.37 -33.72 -14.83
CA ALA A 290 11.98 -33.15 -13.63
C ALA A 290 13.45 -32.73 -13.85
N ASP A 291 14.18 -33.53 -14.61
CA ASP A 291 15.59 -33.28 -14.90
C ASP A 291 15.76 -31.99 -15.75
N GLU A 292 14.82 -31.72 -16.67
CA GLU A 292 14.84 -30.51 -17.48
C GLU A 292 14.65 -29.23 -16.61
N ILE A 293 13.88 -29.32 -15.52
CA ILE A 293 13.72 -28.19 -14.58
C ILE A 293 15.02 -27.96 -13.82
N ILE A 294 15.67 -29.03 -13.39
CA ILE A 294 16.97 -28.97 -12.72
C ILE A 294 18.02 -28.36 -13.66
N ASP A 295 18.08 -28.81 -14.89
CA ASP A 295 19.00 -28.30 -15.90
C ASP A 295 18.77 -26.82 -16.17
N LEU A 296 17.51 -26.35 -16.19
CA LEU A 296 17.16 -24.94 -16.35
C LEU A 296 17.73 -24.09 -15.21
N ILE A 297 17.67 -24.58 -13.96
CA ILE A 297 18.24 -23.88 -12.81
C ILE A 297 19.77 -23.73 -12.97
N TYR A 298 20.43 -24.81 -13.38
CA TYR A 298 21.89 -24.79 -13.50
C TYR A 298 22.36 -24.08 -14.77
N LYS A 299 21.52 -23.87 -15.76
CA LYS A 299 21.81 -23.04 -16.93
C LYS A 299 21.94 -21.56 -16.58
N LEU A 300 21.17 -21.08 -15.60
CA LEU A 300 21.29 -19.72 -15.11
C LEU A 300 22.61 -19.53 -14.38
N LYS A 301 23.33 -18.44 -14.66
CA LYS A 301 24.59 -18.09 -13.99
C LYS A 301 24.35 -17.82 -12.50
N ARG A 302 25.31 -18.24 -11.66
CA ARG A 302 25.21 -18.16 -10.18
C ARG A 302 24.81 -16.77 -9.63
N PRO A 303 25.31 -15.63 -10.13
CA PRO A 303 24.93 -14.31 -9.59
C PRO A 303 23.44 -14.03 -9.66
N TYR A 304 22.75 -14.51 -10.70
CA TYR A 304 21.31 -14.26 -10.89
C TYR A 304 20.42 -15.25 -10.14
N ARG A 305 20.97 -16.37 -9.62
CA ARG A 305 20.21 -17.38 -8.87
C ARG A 305 19.74 -16.91 -7.49
N THR A 306 20.38 -15.91 -6.91
CA THR A 306 20.08 -15.47 -5.53
C THR A 306 18.65 -14.95 -5.42
N ASN A 307 18.20 -14.18 -6.40
CA ASN A 307 16.87 -13.59 -6.45
C ASN A 307 15.99 -14.21 -7.55
N ALA A 308 16.39 -15.39 -8.04
CA ALA A 308 15.67 -16.03 -9.13
C ALA A 308 14.32 -16.54 -8.69
N VAL A 309 13.35 -16.40 -9.56
CA VAL A 309 11.97 -16.89 -9.39
C VAL A 309 11.54 -17.65 -10.64
N PHE A 310 10.56 -18.54 -10.47
CA PHE A 310 9.88 -19.17 -11.58
C PHE A 310 8.65 -18.37 -11.97
N LEU A 311 8.42 -18.22 -13.27
CA LEU A 311 7.18 -17.67 -13.83
C LEU A 311 6.59 -18.68 -14.83
N THR A 312 5.35 -19.09 -14.62
CA THR A 312 4.69 -20.12 -15.43
C THR A 312 3.17 -19.95 -15.43
N ALA A 313 2.47 -20.75 -16.25
CA ALA A 313 1.02 -20.84 -16.23
C ALA A 313 0.55 -21.81 -15.11
N ASP A 314 -0.63 -21.57 -14.53
CA ASP A 314 -1.23 -22.48 -13.54
C ASP A 314 -1.39 -23.91 -14.07
N SER A 315 -1.74 -24.05 -15.33
CA SER A 315 -1.86 -25.38 -15.99
C SER A 315 -0.53 -26.13 -16.04
N THR A 316 0.56 -25.40 -16.32
CA THR A 316 1.93 -25.93 -16.34
C THR A 316 2.38 -26.30 -14.94
N LEU A 317 2.12 -25.41 -13.95
CA LEU A 317 2.38 -25.67 -12.55
C LEU A 317 1.66 -26.93 -12.07
N ALA A 318 0.38 -27.10 -12.43
CA ALA A 318 -0.39 -28.29 -12.10
C ALA A 318 0.19 -29.54 -12.76
N ALA A 319 0.78 -29.45 -13.97
CA ALA A 319 1.46 -30.56 -14.63
C ALA A 319 2.75 -30.95 -13.89
N ILE A 320 3.55 -29.95 -13.46
CA ILE A 320 4.76 -30.15 -12.66
C ILE A 320 4.43 -30.80 -11.30
N ARG A 321 3.39 -30.34 -10.62
CA ARG A 321 2.93 -30.93 -9.33
C ARG A 321 2.49 -32.38 -9.44
N LYS A 322 2.01 -32.80 -10.61
CA LYS A 322 1.57 -34.18 -10.85
C LYS A 322 2.70 -35.13 -11.22
N MET A 323 3.95 -34.65 -11.32
CA MET A 323 5.10 -35.52 -11.56
C MET A 323 5.31 -36.48 -10.39
N LYS A 324 5.55 -37.75 -10.74
CA LYS A 324 5.76 -38.83 -9.78
C LYS A 324 7.10 -39.46 -10.03
N ASP A 325 7.69 -40.00 -8.96
CA ASP A 325 8.85 -40.86 -9.05
C ASP A 325 8.49 -42.27 -9.55
N SER A 326 9.50 -43.14 -9.68
CA SER A 326 9.32 -44.54 -10.07
C SER A 326 8.47 -45.33 -9.10
N THR A 327 8.28 -44.85 -7.87
CA THR A 327 7.47 -45.50 -6.82
C THR A 327 6.03 -44.97 -6.77
N GLY A 328 5.70 -43.95 -7.60
CA GLY A 328 4.36 -43.37 -7.68
C GLY A 328 4.11 -42.23 -6.68
N GLN A 329 5.14 -41.79 -5.94
CA GLN A 329 5.04 -40.66 -5.04
C GLN A 329 5.24 -39.31 -5.82
N TYR A 330 4.53 -38.28 -5.38
CA TYR A 330 4.70 -36.95 -5.98
C TYR A 330 6.06 -36.38 -5.63
N LEU A 331 6.80 -35.95 -6.65
CA LEU A 331 8.13 -35.36 -6.49
C LEU A 331 8.11 -33.99 -5.79
N TRP A 332 7.04 -33.24 -5.95
CA TRP A 332 6.90 -31.92 -5.34
C TRP A 332 5.76 -31.89 -4.32
N GLN A 333 6.08 -31.48 -3.10
CA GLN A 333 5.13 -31.19 -2.04
C GLN A 333 4.98 -29.68 -1.90
N PRO A 334 3.74 -29.14 -1.93
CA PRO A 334 3.52 -27.71 -1.76
C PRO A 334 3.88 -27.26 -0.34
N ALA A 335 4.19 -25.96 -0.19
CA ALA A 335 4.33 -25.37 1.13
C ALA A 335 3.01 -25.50 1.90
N LEU A 336 3.09 -25.99 3.14
CA LEU A 336 1.93 -26.13 4.03
C LEU A 336 1.57 -24.81 4.74
N THR A 337 2.40 -23.78 4.59
CA THR A 337 2.24 -22.48 5.26
C THR A 337 1.40 -21.55 4.37
N ALA A 338 0.25 -21.12 4.87
CA ALA A 338 -0.60 -20.16 4.17
C ALA A 338 0.11 -18.79 4.07
N GLY A 339 0.16 -18.22 2.86
CA GLY A 339 0.70 -16.87 2.62
C GLY A 339 2.11 -16.81 2.03
N GLU A 340 2.84 -17.93 1.94
CA GLU A 340 4.10 -17.97 1.18
C GLU A 340 3.85 -18.44 -0.27
N PRO A 341 4.54 -17.88 -1.27
CA PRO A 341 4.48 -18.41 -2.63
C PRO A 341 4.96 -19.86 -2.66
N ASP A 342 4.33 -20.67 -3.51
CA ASP A 342 4.78 -22.05 -3.74
C ASP A 342 6.27 -22.05 -4.13
N ARG A 343 7.04 -23.01 -3.58
CA ARG A 343 8.48 -23.13 -3.88
C ARG A 343 8.77 -24.39 -4.67
N LEU A 344 9.40 -24.24 -5.81
CA LEU A 344 9.90 -25.33 -6.63
C LEU A 344 11.43 -25.41 -6.51
N LEU A 345 11.95 -26.51 -5.99
CA LEU A 345 13.40 -26.71 -5.75
C LEU A 345 14.05 -25.57 -4.93
N GLY A 346 13.29 -24.97 -3.99
CA GLY A 346 13.76 -23.90 -3.11
C GLY A 346 13.53 -22.47 -3.64
N TYR A 347 13.11 -22.30 -4.90
CA TYR A 347 12.82 -21.00 -5.50
C TYR A 347 11.31 -20.71 -5.50
N PRO A 348 10.90 -19.44 -5.29
CA PRO A 348 9.49 -19.07 -5.34
C PRO A 348 8.94 -19.22 -6.78
N VAL A 349 7.67 -19.59 -6.86
CA VAL A 349 6.96 -19.75 -8.13
C VAL A 349 5.82 -18.77 -8.20
N TYR A 350 5.78 -18.02 -9.28
CA TYR A 350 4.68 -17.11 -9.61
C TYR A 350 3.94 -17.62 -10.82
N THR A 351 2.62 -17.44 -10.82
CA THR A 351 1.79 -17.85 -11.94
C THR A 351 1.17 -16.64 -12.62
N SER A 352 1.12 -16.69 -13.95
CA SER A 352 0.45 -15.70 -14.78
C SER A 352 -0.47 -16.39 -15.78
N ALA A 353 -1.66 -15.81 -15.97
CA ALA A 353 -2.63 -16.31 -16.91
C ALA A 353 -2.17 -16.18 -18.39
N PHE A 354 -1.20 -15.30 -18.64
CA PHE A 354 -0.71 -14.98 -20.00
C PHE A 354 0.50 -15.80 -20.42
N VAL A 355 1.09 -16.59 -19.53
CA VAL A 355 2.11 -17.57 -19.93
C VAL A 355 1.45 -18.67 -20.75
N PRO A 356 2.01 -18.99 -21.95
CA PRO A 356 1.46 -20.04 -22.79
C PRO A 356 1.39 -21.38 -22.07
N THR A 357 0.31 -22.12 -22.30
CA THR A 357 0.16 -23.50 -21.81
C THR A 357 1.11 -24.43 -22.57
N VAL A 358 1.32 -25.64 -22.04
CA VAL A 358 2.19 -26.66 -22.63
C VAL A 358 1.69 -27.01 -24.05
N ALA A 359 2.34 -26.45 -25.06
CA ALA A 359 2.08 -26.68 -26.47
C ALA A 359 3.40 -26.67 -27.25
N ALA A 360 3.44 -27.38 -28.38
CA ALA A 360 4.66 -27.52 -29.17
C ALA A 360 5.23 -26.16 -29.61
N GLY A 361 6.51 -25.97 -29.35
CA GLY A 361 7.26 -24.76 -29.72
C GLY A 361 6.99 -23.53 -28.83
N GLN A 362 6.13 -23.62 -27.85
CA GLN A 362 5.82 -22.50 -26.96
C GLN A 362 6.80 -22.38 -25.76
N PRO A 363 7.11 -21.16 -25.31
CA PRO A 363 7.80 -20.93 -24.05
C PRO A 363 6.80 -21.13 -22.89
N VAL A 364 7.10 -22.07 -21.99
CA VAL A 364 6.13 -22.48 -20.94
C VAL A 364 6.58 -22.15 -19.53
N LEU A 365 7.87 -21.86 -19.34
CA LEU A 365 8.46 -21.57 -18.06
C LEU A 365 9.63 -20.60 -18.22
N ALA A 366 9.66 -19.56 -17.40
CA ALA A 366 10.82 -18.69 -17.24
C ALA A 366 11.41 -18.87 -15.85
N PHE A 367 12.73 -18.87 -15.74
CA PHE A 367 13.47 -18.91 -14.50
C PHE A 367 14.59 -17.88 -14.52
N GLY A 368 14.62 -16.98 -13.56
CA GLY A 368 15.65 -15.96 -13.48
C GLY A 368 15.32 -14.84 -12.52
N ASP A 369 16.21 -13.86 -12.49
CA ASP A 369 16.03 -12.63 -11.71
C ASP A 369 15.20 -11.62 -12.51
N MET A 370 13.94 -11.52 -12.18
CA MET A 370 12.97 -10.66 -12.88
C MET A 370 13.19 -9.18 -12.61
N SER A 371 14.01 -8.79 -11.60
CA SER A 371 14.33 -7.38 -11.33
C SER A 371 15.08 -6.70 -12.47
N TYR A 372 15.69 -7.48 -13.37
CA TYR A 372 16.32 -6.97 -14.61
C TYR A 372 15.29 -6.63 -15.71
N TYR A 373 14.02 -6.93 -15.50
CA TYR A 373 12.95 -6.46 -16.37
C TYR A 373 12.51 -5.08 -15.90
N ASN A 374 12.83 -4.05 -16.66
CA ASN A 374 12.54 -2.67 -16.35
C ASN A 374 11.23 -2.23 -17.00
N ILE A 375 10.32 -1.70 -16.19
CA ILE A 375 9.03 -1.15 -16.59
C ILE A 375 9.13 0.36 -16.49
N GLY A 376 8.93 1.06 -17.60
CA GLY A 376 8.98 2.52 -17.67
C GLY A 376 7.58 3.11 -17.72
N ASP A 377 7.11 3.70 -16.61
CA ASP A 377 5.87 4.48 -16.59
C ASP A 377 6.18 5.92 -17.02
N ARG A 378 5.50 6.42 -18.07
CA ARG A 378 5.73 7.76 -18.58
C ARG A 378 4.56 8.69 -18.30
N GLY A 379 4.85 9.71 -17.49
CA GLY A 379 3.92 10.79 -17.18
C GLY A 379 2.79 10.31 -16.27
N VAL A 380 1.67 11.02 -16.35
CA VAL A 380 0.49 10.79 -15.53
C VAL A 380 -0.60 10.17 -16.38
N ARG A 381 -1.41 9.36 -15.77
CA ARG A 381 -2.61 8.79 -16.40
C ARG A 381 -3.62 9.89 -16.69
N SER A 382 -4.22 9.86 -17.87
CA SER A 382 -5.25 10.81 -18.28
C SER A 382 -6.61 10.13 -18.39
N PHE A 383 -7.63 10.86 -17.92
CA PHE A 383 -9.01 10.42 -17.97
C PHE A 383 -9.83 11.36 -18.87
N ALA A 384 -10.66 10.81 -19.74
CA ALA A 384 -11.54 11.57 -20.60
C ALA A 384 -12.93 10.93 -20.66
N ALA A 385 -13.96 11.77 -20.65
CA ALA A 385 -15.33 11.35 -20.92
C ALA A 385 -15.72 11.77 -22.35
N LEU A 386 -16.20 10.82 -23.13
CA LEU A 386 -16.65 11.01 -24.51
C LEU A 386 -18.17 10.99 -24.54
N HIS A 387 -18.78 12.18 -24.54
CA HIS A 387 -20.23 12.34 -24.52
C HIS A 387 -20.87 12.24 -25.91
N GLU A 388 -20.20 12.85 -26.90
CA GLU A 388 -20.80 12.99 -28.22
C GLU A 388 -20.87 11.66 -29.00
N LEU A 389 -19.89 10.78 -28.78
CA LEU A 389 -19.74 9.56 -29.55
C LEU A 389 -20.90 8.58 -29.37
N TYR A 390 -21.51 8.54 -28.18
CA TYR A 390 -22.58 7.62 -27.80
C TYR A 390 -23.86 8.30 -27.34
N ALA A 391 -24.00 9.63 -27.56
CA ALA A 391 -25.18 10.41 -27.15
C ALA A 391 -26.48 9.85 -27.75
N GLY A 392 -26.43 9.32 -29.00
CA GLY A 392 -27.60 8.75 -29.65
C GLY A 392 -28.15 7.46 -29.04
N VAL A 393 -27.38 6.81 -28.15
CA VAL A 393 -27.77 5.57 -27.44
C VAL A 393 -27.86 5.79 -25.93
N GLY A 394 -27.80 7.04 -25.43
CA GLY A 394 -27.90 7.36 -24.01
C GLY A 394 -26.74 6.78 -23.17
N GLN A 395 -25.54 6.73 -23.72
CA GLN A 395 -24.34 6.23 -23.05
C GLN A 395 -23.21 7.25 -23.06
N VAL A 396 -22.37 7.20 -22.04
CA VAL A 396 -21.14 7.97 -21.93
C VAL A 396 -19.96 7.00 -21.89
N ALA A 397 -18.93 7.24 -22.69
CA ALA A 397 -17.70 6.45 -22.64
C ALA A 397 -16.65 7.17 -21.78
N PHE A 398 -16.16 6.49 -20.77
CA PHE A 398 -15.01 6.92 -20.01
C PHE A 398 -13.75 6.23 -20.54
N VAL A 399 -12.70 7.02 -20.80
CA VAL A 399 -11.45 6.51 -21.37
C VAL A 399 -10.32 6.87 -20.41
N CYS A 400 -9.60 5.83 -19.97
CA CYS A 400 -8.34 6.00 -19.26
C CYS A 400 -7.18 5.71 -20.22
N LYS A 401 -6.12 6.52 -20.15
CA LYS A 401 -4.93 6.38 -21.00
C LYS A 401 -3.69 6.44 -20.12
N GLU A 402 -2.75 5.55 -20.40
CA GLU A 402 -1.42 5.55 -19.80
C GLU A 402 -0.36 5.31 -20.86
N ARG A 403 0.90 5.53 -20.50
CA ARG A 403 2.05 5.27 -21.36
C ARG A 403 3.04 4.43 -20.59
N VAL A 404 3.26 3.22 -21.10
CA VAL A 404 4.15 2.24 -20.46
C VAL A 404 5.02 1.56 -21.50
N ASP A 405 6.24 1.20 -21.12
CA ASP A 405 7.12 0.30 -21.84
C ASP A 405 7.76 -0.69 -20.87
N GLY A 406 8.14 -1.85 -21.37
CA GLY A 406 8.81 -2.88 -20.59
C GLY A 406 9.86 -3.59 -21.41
N LYS A 407 11.09 -3.70 -20.86
CA LYS A 407 12.21 -4.38 -21.53
C LYS A 407 13.11 -5.12 -20.55
N LEU A 408 13.53 -6.30 -20.94
CA LEU A 408 14.57 -7.04 -20.22
C LEU A 408 15.94 -6.42 -20.53
N VAL A 409 16.61 -5.92 -19.50
CA VAL A 409 17.92 -5.25 -19.65
C VAL A 409 19.03 -6.25 -19.88
N LEU A 410 19.00 -7.41 -19.23
CA LEU A 410 19.98 -8.47 -19.35
C LEU A 410 19.30 -9.78 -19.72
N PRO A 411 19.31 -10.19 -21.00
CA PRO A 411 18.72 -11.45 -21.43
C PRO A 411 19.27 -12.67 -20.69
N GLU A 412 20.58 -12.68 -20.38
CA GLU A 412 21.25 -13.75 -19.63
C GLU A 412 20.74 -13.94 -18.18
N ALA A 413 20.03 -12.95 -17.62
CA ALA A 413 19.46 -13.02 -16.28
C ALA A 413 18.18 -13.88 -16.19
N VAL A 414 17.58 -14.19 -17.33
CA VAL A 414 16.33 -14.98 -17.42
C VAL A 414 16.50 -16.08 -18.45
N GLN A 415 16.33 -17.32 -18.00
CA GLN A 415 16.38 -18.52 -18.83
C GLN A 415 14.96 -19.04 -19.09
N ILE A 416 14.66 -19.37 -20.33
CA ILE A 416 13.35 -19.81 -20.78
C ILE A 416 13.39 -21.29 -21.12
N MET A 417 12.38 -22.05 -20.65
CA MET A 417 12.12 -23.39 -21.11
C MET A 417 11.11 -23.33 -22.26
N LYS A 418 11.49 -23.85 -23.41
CA LYS A 418 10.67 -23.95 -24.60
C LYS A 418 10.27 -25.40 -24.87
N MET A 419 9.05 -25.62 -25.20
CA MET A 419 8.61 -26.96 -25.61
C MET A 419 9.20 -27.31 -27.00
N LYS A 420 9.48 -28.61 -27.19
CA LYS A 420 9.90 -29.13 -28.48
C LYS A 420 8.89 -28.74 -29.57
N GLY A 421 9.39 -28.20 -30.66
CA GLY A 421 8.56 -27.91 -31.83
C GLY A 421 7.90 -29.17 -32.42
N ALA A 422 6.74 -29.04 -33.03
CA ALA A 422 6.18 -30.13 -33.83
C ALA A 422 7.20 -30.56 -34.84
N ALA A 423 7.47 -31.86 -34.99
CA ALA A 423 8.29 -32.37 -36.06
C ALA A 423 7.57 -31.97 -37.39
N ASN A 424 8.21 -31.16 -38.21
CA ASN A 424 7.76 -31.01 -39.58
C ASN A 424 7.92 -32.37 -40.25
N ASN A 425 6.85 -33.12 -40.31
CA ASN A 425 6.73 -34.22 -41.26
C ASN A 425 6.58 -33.57 -42.65
N GLY A 426 7.72 -33.25 -43.29
CA GLY A 426 7.79 -32.87 -44.67
C GLY A 426 7.52 -34.07 -45.60
#